data_4240330feb3fde7c806f4137d7dd69de
#
_entry.id   4240330feb3fde7c806f4137d7dd69de
#
_cell.length_a   1.000
_cell.length_b   1.000
_cell.length_c   1.000
_cell.angle_alpha   90.00
_cell.angle_beta   90.00
_cell.angle_gamma   90.00
#
_symmetry.space_group_name_H-M   'P 1'
#
loop_
_entity.id
_entity.type
_entity.pdbx_description
1 polymer ?
#
loop_
_entity_poly.entity_id
_entity_poly.type
_entity_poly.pdbx_seq_one_letter_code
_entity_poly.pdbx_strand_id
1 'polypeptide(L)'
;TKPLAGPAELLPSAGPAPLASDALTSLLADGHLPVMSSAHYQAVREALYLNTFERAEDTPWPTARLALGPSRGQAQLRPPGADGQLGLPSDQVEAWAALMWQQRDKLSDLDADALDALSALWLSQARSSQDRAVADVDGLLTMRGIQPRARDNGRRVGFRVKQRSEMQQALAHIQNLWINIADVDDPDGVRRSLQSRAFVITDRYGVIDKTGTMVDMERFVFQPGRVFADFLMGPGQPTALLSAKALKYDPYRQTWEKRLSRFLSWQWRVSSDGPRSQPYLVGVLLEACGAEVNDRFPHRTRERLEHALDTLQEDSVIAAWQYRDWDEMTAQQRGWAEIWRGATLLIAPPAAVIAYYQAALPAPVEATPVLPAPQPDLPESPVELGTLIKAHRRTIGANQSEAATALGVSQSYISKLERGKIPEVQPSREFRTRLTRWLAEI
;
A
#
# COMPACT_ATOMS: atom_id res chain seq x y z
N THR A 1 -37.74 42.70 -2.01
CA THR A 1 -37.28 41.32 -1.84
C THR A 1 -36.74 40.88 -3.18
N LYS A 2 -35.41 40.86 -3.33
CA LYS A 2 -34.74 40.25 -4.48
C LYS A 2 -35.02 38.74 -4.45
N PRO A 3 -35.36 38.10 -5.58
CA PRO A 3 -35.47 36.67 -5.63
C PRO A 3 -34.10 36.05 -5.29
N LEU A 4 -34.08 35.01 -4.45
CA LEU A 4 -32.91 34.20 -4.19
C LEU A 4 -32.43 33.61 -5.54
N ALA A 5 -31.13 33.75 -5.80
CA ALA A 5 -30.50 33.18 -6.98
C ALA A 5 -30.80 31.67 -7.05
N GLY A 6 -31.20 31.22 -8.21
CA GLY A 6 -31.49 29.81 -8.43
C GLY A 6 -30.25 28.92 -8.26
N PRO A 7 -30.41 27.60 -8.05
CA PRO A 7 -29.28 26.68 -7.78
C PRO A 7 -28.20 26.63 -8.87
N ALA A 8 -28.45 27.21 -10.05
CA ALA A 8 -27.48 27.31 -11.15
C ALA A 8 -26.37 28.35 -10.90
N GLU A 9 -26.58 29.35 -10.01
CA GLU A 9 -25.60 30.39 -9.71
C GLU A 9 -24.65 30.02 -8.54
N LEU A 10 -24.90 28.94 -7.83
CA LEU A 10 -24.05 28.43 -6.75
C LEU A 10 -22.95 27.48 -7.23
N LEU A 11 -22.97 27.06 -8.49
CA LEU A 11 -21.86 26.32 -9.09
C LEU A 11 -20.87 27.34 -9.66
N PRO A 12 -19.56 27.22 -9.38
CA PRO A 12 -18.59 28.03 -10.10
C PRO A 12 -18.81 27.84 -11.59
N SER A 13 -19.02 28.92 -12.33
CA SER A 13 -19.38 28.95 -13.76
C SER A 13 -18.31 28.41 -14.71
N ALA A 14 -17.22 27.91 -14.20
CA ALA A 14 -16.25 27.04 -14.82
C ALA A 14 -16.11 25.81 -13.94
N GLY A 15 -17.03 24.86 -14.09
CA GLY A 15 -16.66 23.49 -13.73
C GLY A 15 -15.36 23.19 -14.43
N PRO A 16 -14.36 22.57 -13.77
CA PRO A 16 -13.16 22.16 -14.48
C PRO A 16 -13.62 21.40 -15.73
N ALA A 17 -13.10 21.82 -16.87
CA ALA A 17 -13.26 21.12 -18.13
C ALA A 17 -13.05 19.60 -17.90
N PRO A 18 -13.48 18.70 -18.78
CA PRO A 18 -13.44 17.26 -18.60
C PRO A 18 -12.00 16.75 -18.51
N LEU A 19 -11.31 17.16 -17.43
CA LEU A 19 -9.96 16.68 -17.07
C LEU A 19 -9.97 15.17 -16.79
N ALA A 20 -11.13 14.61 -16.45
CA ALA A 20 -11.25 13.18 -16.22
C ALA A 20 -10.95 12.34 -17.48
N SER A 21 -11.29 12.81 -18.67
CA SER A 21 -11.07 12.03 -19.90
C SER A 21 -9.60 11.96 -20.29
N ASP A 22 -8.86 13.06 -20.20
CA ASP A 22 -7.46 13.11 -20.68
C ASP A 22 -6.51 12.45 -19.67
N ALA A 23 -6.69 12.71 -18.37
CA ALA A 23 -5.93 12.05 -17.31
C ALA A 23 -6.20 10.55 -17.28
N LEU A 24 -7.46 10.14 -17.42
CA LEU A 24 -7.85 8.75 -17.51
C LEU A 24 -7.28 8.07 -18.75
N THR A 25 -7.33 8.73 -19.91
CA THR A 25 -6.80 8.21 -21.16
C THR A 25 -5.29 8.03 -21.08
N SER A 26 -4.57 8.99 -20.48
CA SER A 26 -3.13 8.88 -20.24
C SER A 26 -2.80 7.71 -19.33
N LEU A 27 -3.45 7.58 -18.17
CA LEU A 27 -3.22 6.47 -17.25
C LEU A 27 -3.48 5.10 -17.88
N LEU A 28 -4.50 4.99 -18.74
CA LEU A 28 -4.81 3.73 -19.41
C LEU A 28 -3.90 3.40 -20.58
N ALA A 29 -3.30 4.42 -21.21
CA ALA A 29 -2.37 4.26 -22.34
C ALA A 29 -1.07 3.57 -21.91
N ASP A 30 -0.58 3.88 -20.70
CA ASP A 30 0.66 3.30 -20.18
C ASP A 30 0.52 1.85 -19.70
N GLY A 31 -0.71 1.31 -19.66
CA GLY A 31 -1.00 -0.06 -19.24
C GLY A 31 -0.75 -0.33 -17.74
N HIS A 32 -0.28 0.67 -16.98
CA HIS A 32 -0.01 0.61 -15.55
C HIS A 32 -0.62 1.79 -14.81
N LEU A 33 -1.05 1.55 -13.59
CA LEU A 33 -1.66 2.54 -12.71
C LEU A 33 -0.75 2.79 -11.51
N PRO A 34 -0.33 4.02 -11.22
CA PRO A 34 0.27 4.33 -9.95
C PRO A 34 -0.80 4.20 -8.84
N VAL A 35 -0.57 3.34 -7.88
CA VAL A 35 -1.47 3.15 -6.74
C VAL A 35 -0.72 3.39 -5.44
N MET A 36 -1.45 3.71 -4.39
CA MET A 36 -0.87 3.79 -3.06
C MET A 36 -0.22 2.46 -2.68
N SER A 37 0.92 2.53 -2.00
CA SER A 37 1.67 1.35 -1.62
C SER A 37 2.28 1.51 -0.23
N SER A 38 1.44 1.61 0.79
CA SER A 38 1.82 1.49 2.20
C SER A 38 1.33 0.15 2.75
N ALA A 39 1.93 -0.32 3.86
CA ALA A 39 1.45 -1.52 4.55
C ALA A 39 -0.03 -1.39 4.93
N HIS A 40 -0.45 -0.19 5.34
CA HIS A 40 -1.84 0.10 5.68
C HIS A 40 -2.78 -0.04 4.49
N TYR A 41 -2.39 0.50 3.33
CA TYR A 41 -3.20 0.39 2.12
C TYR A 41 -3.32 -1.06 1.66
N GLN A 42 -2.20 -1.80 1.67
CA GLN A 42 -2.19 -3.21 1.30
C GLN A 42 -3.09 -4.04 2.22
N ALA A 43 -2.96 -3.88 3.55
CA ALA A 43 -3.76 -4.62 4.52
C ALA A 43 -5.26 -4.30 4.42
N VAL A 44 -5.63 -3.03 4.17
CA VAL A 44 -7.02 -2.63 3.93
C VAL A 44 -7.56 -3.25 2.65
N ARG A 45 -6.78 -3.24 1.57
CA ARG A 45 -7.15 -3.83 0.29
C ARG A 45 -7.37 -5.35 0.41
N GLU A 46 -6.49 -6.04 1.13
CA GLU A 46 -6.62 -7.46 1.45
C GLU A 46 -7.87 -7.74 2.27
N ALA A 47 -8.14 -6.94 3.30
CA ALA A 47 -9.33 -7.08 4.12
C ALA A 47 -10.63 -6.95 3.29
N LEU A 48 -10.65 -6.09 2.27
CA LEU A 48 -11.80 -5.93 1.39
C LEU A 48 -12.04 -7.17 0.51
N TYR A 49 -11.02 -7.63 -0.24
CA TYR A 49 -11.24 -8.72 -1.19
C TYR A 49 -11.23 -10.12 -0.56
N LEU A 50 -10.56 -10.31 0.58
CA LEU A 50 -10.65 -11.55 1.37
C LEU A 50 -11.87 -11.55 2.31
N ASN A 51 -12.50 -10.39 2.49
CA ASN A 51 -13.63 -10.19 3.38
C ASN A 51 -13.37 -10.69 4.82
N THR A 52 -12.26 -10.24 5.40
CA THR A 52 -11.81 -10.65 6.75
C THR A 52 -12.50 -9.90 7.89
N PHE A 53 -13.60 -9.21 7.61
CA PHE A 53 -14.36 -8.48 8.63
C PHE A 53 -15.18 -9.43 9.49
N GLU A 54 -14.94 -9.41 10.79
CA GLU A 54 -15.55 -10.27 11.79
C GLU A 54 -16.18 -9.46 12.91
N ARG A 55 -16.89 -10.14 13.82
CA ARG A 55 -17.40 -9.54 15.05
C ARG A 55 -16.27 -9.36 16.04
N ALA A 56 -16.15 -8.16 16.61
CA ALA A 56 -15.26 -7.86 17.71
C ALA A 56 -16.08 -7.58 18.99
N GLU A 57 -15.51 -7.90 20.14
CA GLU A 57 -16.22 -7.82 21.44
C GLU A 57 -16.52 -6.37 21.84
N ASP A 58 -15.70 -5.42 21.39
CA ASP A 58 -15.73 -4.02 21.81
C ASP A 58 -16.52 -3.10 20.89
N THR A 59 -17.09 -3.63 19.79
CA THR A 59 -17.76 -2.80 18.76
C THR A 59 -18.88 -3.56 18.03
N PRO A 60 -20.01 -2.89 17.70
CA PRO A 60 -21.06 -3.51 16.90
C PRO A 60 -20.69 -3.58 15.39
N TRP A 61 -19.63 -2.89 14.96
CA TRP A 61 -19.26 -2.75 13.58
C TRP A 61 -18.45 -3.94 13.05
N PRO A 62 -18.64 -4.36 11.78
CA PRO A 62 -17.75 -5.31 11.14
C PRO A 62 -16.31 -4.81 11.20
N THR A 63 -15.41 -5.60 11.77
CA THR A 63 -14.03 -5.19 12.06
C THR A 63 -13.04 -6.21 11.51
N ALA A 64 -12.06 -5.74 10.72
CA ALA A 64 -10.93 -6.53 10.25
C ALA A 64 -9.66 -6.08 10.95
N ARG A 65 -8.85 -7.02 11.43
CA ARG A 65 -7.52 -6.74 11.94
C ARG A 65 -6.56 -6.54 10.78
N LEU A 66 -5.76 -5.48 10.83
CA LEU A 66 -4.77 -5.17 9.82
C LEU A 66 -3.39 -5.60 10.31
N ALA A 67 -2.73 -6.47 9.54
CA ALA A 67 -1.34 -6.85 9.79
C ALA A 67 -0.40 -5.75 9.26
N LEU A 68 0.14 -4.93 10.17
CA LEU A 68 0.95 -3.75 9.85
C LEU A 68 2.39 -3.86 10.38
N GLY A 69 2.93 -5.06 10.49
CA GLY A 69 4.22 -5.30 11.16
C GLY A 69 4.11 -5.05 12.67
N PRO A 70 4.93 -4.17 13.26
CA PRO A 70 4.89 -3.89 14.69
C PRO A 70 3.67 -3.08 15.13
N SER A 71 3.03 -2.34 14.22
CA SER A 71 1.84 -1.51 14.50
C SER A 71 0.57 -2.35 14.48
N ARG A 72 -0.37 -2.00 15.36
CA ARG A 72 -1.70 -2.62 15.39
C ARG A 72 -2.69 -1.70 14.70
N GLY A 73 -3.43 -2.25 13.74
CA GLY A 73 -4.45 -1.52 13.03
C GLY A 73 -5.74 -2.32 12.91
N GLN A 74 -6.82 -1.62 12.67
CA GLN A 74 -8.13 -2.19 12.38
C GLN A 74 -8.80 -1.42 11.24
N ALA A 75 -9.49 -2.14 10.38
CA ALA A 75 -10.46 -1.55 9.44
C ALA A 75 -11.87 -1.86 9.95
N GLN A 76 -12.77 -0.88 9.87
CA GLN A 76 -14.16 -1.03 10.31
C GLN A 76 -15.12 -0.47 9.27
N LEU A 77 -16.22 -1.17 9.04
CA LEU A 77 -17.35 -0.60 8.30
C LEU A 77 -18.24 0.15 9.28
N ARG A 78 -18.29 1.49 9.13
CA ARG A 78 -19.06 2.37 9.99
C ARG A 78 -19.90 3.35 9.15
N PRO A 79 -21.12 3.69 9.55
CA PRO A 79 -21.90 4.71 8.85
C PRO A 79 -21.27 6.11 9.02
N PRO A 80 -21.59 7.05 8.13
CA PRO A 80 -21.28 8.47 8.37
C PRO A 80 -21.91 8.95 9.67
N GLY A 81 -21.14 9.68 10.50
CA GLY A 81 -21.62 10.20 11.79
C GLY A 81 -21.44 9.23 12.98
N ALA A 82 -20.89 8.03 12.78
CA ALA A 82 -20.54 7.12 13.88
C ALA A 82 -19.20 7.47 14.57
N ASP A 83 -18.68 8.65 14.31
CA ASP A 83 -17.39 9.18 14.79
C ASP A 83 -17.41 9.73 16.23
N GLY A 84 -18.48 9.48 16.96
CA GLY A 84 -18.57 9.74 18.41
C GLY A 84 -18.87 11.19 18.80
N GLN A 85 -18.73 12.15 17.91
CA GLN A 85 -19.03 13.56 18.23
C GLN A 85 -20.51 13.91 18.15
N LEU A 86 -21.28 13.18 17.38
CA LEU A 86 -22.73 13.38 17.20
C LEU A 86 -23.56 12.17 17.69
N GLY A 87 -23.02 11.39 18.65
CA GLY A 87 -23.63 10.25 19.28
C GLY A 87 -24.87 9.71 18.59
N LEU A 88 -24.73 8.68 17.78
CA LEU A 88 -25.94 7.99 17.27
C LEU A 88 -26.76 7.54 18.49
N PRO A 89 -28.08 7.86 18.50
CA PRO A 89 -28.96 7.31 19.54
C PRO A 89 -28.79 5.79 19.63
N SER A 90 -28.73 5.26 20.84
CA SER A 90 -28.44 3.83 21.06
C SER A 90 -29.45 2.91 20.33
N ASP A 91 -30.68 3.32 20.16
CA ASP A 91 -31.72 2.62 19.40
C ASP A 91 -31.41 2.56 17.88
N GLN A 92 -30.62 3.49 17.36
CA GLN A 92 -30.20 3.51 15.96
C GLN A 92 -28.93 2.71 15.70
N VAL A 93 -28.07 2.50 16.70
CA VAL A 93 -26.81 1.79 16.57
C VAL A 93 -27.03 0.37 16.04
N GLU A 94 -28.01 -0.35 16.57
CA GLU A 94 -28.32 -1.72 16.12
C GLU A 94 -28.76 -1.78 14.66
N ALA A 95 -29.63 -0.84 14.24
CA ALA A 95 -30.12 -0.76 12.87
C ALA A 95 -28.96 -0.44 11.90
N TRP A 96 -28.11 0.50 12.26
CA TRP A 96 -26.93 0.84 11.47
C TRP A 96 -25.91 -0.30 11.43
N ALA A 97 -25.70 -0.99 12.54
CA ALA A 97 -24.84 -2.15 12.59
C ALA A 97 -25.33 -3.26 11.64
N ALA A 98 -26.62 -3.53 11.64
CA ALA A 98 -27.24 -4.50 10.72
C ALA A 98 -26.99 -4.14 9.25
N LEU A 99 -27.09 -2.84 8.90
CA LEU A 99 -26.77 -2.37 7.54
C LEU A 99 -25.28 -2.54 7.20
N MET A 100 -24.39 -2.27 8.13
CA MET A 100 -22.94 -2.47 7.92
C MET A 100 -22.60 -3.94 7.73
N TRP A 101 -23.26 -4.84 8.46
CA TRP A 101 -23.13 -6.29 8.26
C TRP A 101 -23.66 -6.73 6.89
N GLN A 102 -24.77 -6.18 6.43
CA GLN A 102 -25.25 -6.42 5.06
C GLN A 102 -24.29 -5.89 3.98
N GLN A 103 -23.62 -4.77 4.23
CA GLN A 103 -22.58 -4.27 3.33
C GLN A 103 -21.36 -5.20 3.34
N ARG A 104 -20.94 -5.64 4.51
CA ARG A 104 -19.83 -6.60 4.68
C ARG A 104 -20.07 -7.86 3.84
N ASP A 105 -21.27 -8.41 3.85
CA ASP A 105 -21.63 -9.64 3.10
C ASP A 105 -21.55 -9.45 1.56
N LYS A 106 -21.53 -8.21 1.09
CA LYS A 106 -21.41 -7.85 -0.33
C LYS A 106 -20.00 -7.42 -0.74
N LEU A 107 -19.04 -7.35 0.18
CA LEU A 107 -17.67 -7.02 -0.16
C LEU A 107 -17.07 -8.05 -1.13
N SER A 108 -16.28 -7.57 -2.06
CA SER A 108 -15.71 -8.38 -3.14
C SER A 108 -14.45 -7.73 -3.74
N ASP A 109 -13.85 -8.38 -4.71
CA ASP A 109 -12.77 -7.80 -5.50
C ASP A 109 -13.16 -6.50 -6.23
N LEU A 110 -14.47 -6.22 -6.41
CA LEU A 110 -14.95 -4.95 -6.96
C LEU A 110 -14.66 -3.76 -6.04
N ASP A 111 -14.74 -3.97 -4.73
CA ASP A 111 -14.42 -2.93 -3.73
C ASP A 111 -12.93 -2.59 -3.74
N ALA A 112 -12.09 -3.60 -3.90
CA ALA A 112 -10.66 -3.40 -4.10
C ALA A 112 -10.36 -2.71 -5.45
N ASP A 113 -11.11 -3.02 -6.53
CA ASP A 113 -11.01 -2.29 -7.80
C ASP A 113 -11.35 -0.80 -7.62
N ALA A 114 -12.43 -0.49 -6.89
CA ALA A 114 -12.81 0.88 -6.61
C ALA A 114 -11.73 1.61 -5.78
N LEU A 115 -11.16 0.95 -4.77
CA LEU A 115 -10.09 1.49 -3.95
C LEU A 115 -8.85 1.81 -4.80
N ASP A 116 -8.40 0.88 -5.66
CA ASP A 116 -7.24 1.04 -6.53
C ASP A 116 -7.50 2.15 -7.59
N ALA A 117 -8.70 2.21 -8.16
CA ALA A 117 -9.07 3.24 -9.13
C ALA A 117 -9.11 4.65 -8.51
N LEU A 118 -9.69 4.80 -7.31
CA LEU A 118 -9.66 6.07 -6.57
C LEU A 118 -8.23 6.48 -6.23
N SER A 119 -7.39 5.53 -5.80
CA SER A 119 -5.98 5.78 -5.53
C SER A 119 -5.25 6.31 -6.77
N ALA A 120 -5.39 5.64 -7.91
CA ALA A 120 -4.75 6.04 -9.17
C ALA A 120 -5.23 7.42 -9.66
N LEU A 121 -6.54 7.65 -9.63
CA LEU A 121 -7.12 8.93 -10.04
C LEU A 121 -6.68 10.08 -9.14
N TRP A 122 -6.63 9.86 -7.83
CA TRP A 122 -6.16 10.89 -6.91
C TRP A 122 -4.69 11.20 -7.13
N LEU A 123 -3.82 10.19 -7.24
CA LEU A 123 -2.39 10.36 -7.51
C LEU A 123 -2.11 11.09 -8.83
N SER A 124 -2.98 10.93 -9.84
CA SER A 124 -2.84 11.62 -11.12
C SER A 124 -3.23 13.10 -11.09
N GLN A 125 -4.08 13.50 -10.16
CA GLN A 125 -4.66 14.84 -10.08
C GLN A 125 -4.06 15.68 -8.94
N ALA A 126 -3.74 15.06 -7.80
CA ALA A 126 -3.26 15.74 -6.59
C ALA A 126 -1.80 16.18 -6.69
N ARG A 127 -1.48 17.29 -6.05
CA ARG A 127 -0.12 17.83 -5.85
C ARG A 127 0.25 17.91 -4.37
N SER A 128 -0.73 17.84 -3.49
CA SER A 128 -0.58 17.86 -2.04
C SER A 128 -1.53 16.88 -1.36
N SER A 129 -1.24 16.52 -0.11
CA SER A 129 -2.09 15.63 0.70
C SER A 129 -3.50 16.21 0.98
N GLN A 130 -3.70 17.50 0.77
CA GLN A 130 -4.97 18.19 0.99
C GLN A 130 -5.79 18.35 -0.29
N ASP A 131 -5.23 17.96 -1.44
CA ASP A 131 -5.90 18.13 -2.71
C ASP A 131 -7.08 17.15 -2.85
N ARG A 132 -8.07 17.61 -3.58
CA ARG A 132 -9.23 16.83 -3.96
C ARG A 132 -9.11 16.39 -5.42
N ALA A 133 -9.65 15.24 -5.74
CA ALA A 133 -9.74 14.72 -7.09
C ALA A 133 -11.22 14.61 -7.50
N VAL A 134 -11.43 14.57 -8.80
CA VAL A 134 -12.76 14.39 -9.41
C VAL A 134 -12.79 13.05 -10.12
N ALA A 135 -13.87 12.32 -9.95
CA ALA A 135 -14.15 11.10 -10.69
C ALA A 135 -15.60 11.03 -11.15
N ASP A 136 -15.85 10.23 -12.15
CA ASP A 136 -17.20 9.85 -12.58
C ASP A 136 -17.35 8.33 -12.60
N VAL A 137 -18.58 7.87 -12.39
CA VAL A 137 -18.89 6.42 -12.31
C VAL A 137 -18.60 5.72 -13.64
N ASP A 138 -18.85 6.38 -14.75
CA ASP A 138 -18.63 5.84 -16.09
C ASP A 138 -17.14 5.69 -16.40
N GLY A 139 -16.32 6.64 -15.92
CA GLY A 139 -14.86 6.58 -15.98
C GLY A 139 -14.31 5.38 -15.18
N LEU A 140 -14.81 5.14 -13.97
CA LEU A 140 -14.43 3.97 -13.17
C LEU A 140 -14.79 2.66 -13.88
N LEU A 141 -15.95 2.59 -14.51
CA LEU A 141 -16.35 1.42 -15.32
C LEU A 141 -15.43 1.24 -16.53
N THR A 142 -15.01 2.33 -17.17
CA THR A 142 -14.03 2.32 -18.27
C THR A 142 -12.67 1.82 -17.82
N MET A 143 -12.16 2.26 -16.65
CA MET A 143 -10.92 1.75 -16.06
C MET A 143 -10.97 0.23 -15.86
N ARG A 144 -12.13 -0.31 -15.53
CA ARG A 144 -12.37 -1.75 -15.42
C ARG A 144 -12.52 -2.46 -16.78
N GLY A 145 -12.33 -1.77 -17.89
CA GLY A 145 -12.43 -2.33 -19.23
C GLY A 145 -13.87 -2.59 -19.69
N ILE A 146 -14.87 -2.14 -18.93
CA ILE A 146 -16.26 -2.26 -19.32
C ILE A 146 -16.52 -1.23 -20.42
N GLN A 147 -17.13 -1.67 -21.53
CA GLN A 147 -17.47 -0.79 -22.64
C GLN A 147 -18.93 -0.32 -22.54
N PRO A 148 -19.21 0.96 -22.83
CA PRO A 148 -20.57 1.42 -22.97
C PRO A 148 -21.23 0.70 -24.13
N ARG A 149 -22.55 0.48 -24.05
CA ARG A 149 -23.32 -0.09 -25.15
C ARG A 149 -23.26 0.83 -26.37
N ALA A 150 -23.13 0.24 -27.54
CA ALA A 150 -23.20 0.96 -28.79
C ALA A 150 -24.57 1.67 -28.95
N ARG A 151 -24.63 2.64 -29.85
CA ARG A 151 -25.87 3.35 -30.20
C ARG A 151 -26.95 2.36 -30.67
N ASP A 152 -28.09 2.40 -30.03
CA ASP A 152 -29.29 1.77 -30.51
C ASP A 152 -30.22 2.87 -31.08
N ASN A 153 -30.57 2.78 -32.36
CA ASN A 153 -31.44 3.75 -33.07
C ASN A 153 -31.02 5.23 -32.90
N GLY A 154 -29.70 5.50 -32.88
CA GLY A 154 -29.18 6.86 -32.76
C GLY A 154 -29.09 7.41 -31.31
N ARG A 155 -29.60 6.71 -30.32
CA ARG A 155 -29.40 7.07 -28.90
C ARG A 155 -28.13 6.47 -28.35
N ARG A 156 -27.31 7.27 -27.62
CA ARG A 156 -26.24 6.74 -26.77
C ARG A 156 -26.81 5.96 -25.60
N VAL A 157 -26.52 4.68 -25.50
CA VAL A 157 -27.07 3.79 -24.46
C VAL A 157 -26.12 3.62 -23.30
N GLY A 158 -25.07 4.32 -23.13
CA GLY A 158 -24.19 4.30 -21.95
C GLY A 158 -23.97 2.91 -21.31
N PHE A 159 -23.59 2.88 -20.06
CA PHE A 159 -23.42 1.65 -19.27
C PHE A 159 -24.78 1.10 -18.78
N ARG A 160 -24.80 -0.19 -18.41
CA ARG A 160 -26.00 -0.79 -17.83
C ARG A 160 -26.25 -0.24 -16.43
N VAL A 161 -27.53 -0.01 -16.08
CA VAL A 161 -27.94 0.45 -14.75
C VAL A 161 -27.33 -0.44 -13.64
N LYS A 162 -27.34 -1.75 -13.82
CA LYS A 162 -26.74 -2.70 -12.88
C LYS A 162 -25.25 -2.44 -12.67
N GLN A 163 -24.48 -2.20 -13.72
CA GLN A 163 -23.04 -1.93 -13.64
C GLN A 163 -22.74 -0.64 -12.87
N ARG A 164 -23.51 0.42 -13.13
CA ARG A 164 -23.41 1.68 -12.40
C ARG A 164 -23.78 1.50 -10.93
N SER A 165 -24.89 0.80 -10.65
CA SER A 165 -25.34 0.52 -9.28
C SER A 165 -24.31 -0.30 -8.48
N GLU A 166 -23.69 -1.33 -9.08
CA GLU A 166 -22.65 -2.12 -8.43
C GLU A 166 -21.41 -1.25 -8.10
N MET A 167 -20.98 -0.38 -9.03
CA MET A 167 -19.88 0.55 -8.77
C MET A 167 -20.24 1.58 -7.69
N GLN A 168 -21.43 2.15 -7.72
CA GLN A 168 -21.90 3.08 -6.68
C GLN A 168 -21.98 2.40 -5.31
N GLN A 169 -22.34 1.12 -5.27
CA GLN A 169 -22.32 0.35 -4.03
C GLN A 169 -20.88 0.15 -3.51
N ALA A 170 -19.91 -0.19 -4.36
CA ALA A 170 -18.51 -0.28 -3.98
C ALA A 170 -17.99 1.06 -3.44
N LEU A 171 -18.33 2.17 -4.07
CA LEU A 171 -17.98 3.51 -3.57
C LEU A 171 -18.61 3.80 -2.20
N ALA A 172 -19.83 3.37 -1.95
CA ALA A 172 -20.48 3.49 -0.64
C ALA A 172 -19.75 2.66 0.44
N HIS A 173 -19.32 1.44 0.09
CA HIS A 173 -18.51 0.61 0.99
C HIS A 173 -17.21 1.30 1.35
N ILE A 174 -16.46 1.85 0.37
CA ILE A 174 -15.22 2.58 0.60
C ILE A 174 -15.43 3.82 1.45
N GLN A 175 -16.54 4.54 1.26
CA GLN A 175 -16.86 5.71 2.08
C GLN A 175 -17.17 5.36 3.54
N ASN A 176 -17.72 4.17 3.78
CA ASN A 176 -18.02 3.66 5.12
C ASN A 176 -16.82 2.95 5.77
N LEU A 177 -15.71 2.83 5.06
CA LEU A 177 -14.52 2.14 5.53
C LEU A 177 -13.66 3.09 6.37
N TRP A 178 -13.52 2.77 7.66
CA TRP A 178 -12.68 3.45 8.62
C TRP A 178 -11.42 2.67 8.91
N ILE A 179 -10.32 3.38 9.10
CA ILE A 179 -9.01 2.83 9.44
C ILE A 179 -8.62 3.42 10.80
N ASN A 180 -8.36 2.54 11.75
CA ASN A 180 -7.89 2.88 13.08
C ASN A 180 -6.47 2.34 13.25
N ILE A 181 -5.52 3.20 13.54
CA ILE A 181 -4.14 2.82 13.85
C ILE A 181 -3.90 3.17 15.31
N ALA A 182 -3.59 2.15 16.11
CA ALA A 182 -3.18 2.32 17.49
C ALA A 182 -1.66 2.60 17.57
N ASP A 183 -1.25 3.19 18.68
CA ASP A 183 0.17 3.42 19.00
C ASP A 183 0.92 4.25 17.93
N VAL A 184 0.31 5.34 17.50
CA VAL A 184 1.03 6.34 16.70
C VAL A 184 1.93 7.12 17.66
N ASP A 185 3.24 7.01 17.45
CA ASP A 185 4.22 7.79 18.21
C ASP A 185 4.08 9.27 17.86
N ASP A 186 3.77 10.07 18.87
CA ASP A 186 3.76 11.52 18.74
C ASP A 186 5.07 12.09 19.33
N PRO A 187 5.63 13.17 18.76
CA PRO A 187 6.85 13.80 19.27
C PRO A 187 6.84 14.15 20.76
N ASP A 188 5.65 14.26 21.36
CA ASP A 188 5.49 14.52 22.81
C ASP A 188 5.51 13.25 23.68
N GLY A 189 5.71 12.06 23.10
CA GLY A 189 5.74 10.77 23.81
C GLY A 189 4.35 10.27 24.26
N VAL A 190 3.28 10.92 23.85
CA VAL A 190 1.90 10.48 24.16
C VAL A 190 1.44 9.47 23.11
N ARG A 191 1.04 8.28 23.55
CA ARG A 191 0.42 7.28 22.66
C ARG A 191 -0.95 7.76 22.22
N ARG A 192 -1.13 7.88 20.90
CA ARG A 192 -2.39 8.29 20.29
C ARG A 192 -2.86 7.24 19.29
N SER A 193 -4.17 7.21 19.05
CA SER A 193 -4.75 6.47 17.93
C SER A 193 -5.17 7.43 16.84
N LEU A 194 -4.87 7.07 15.59
CA LEU A 194 -5.30 7.80 14.41
C LEU A 194 -6.48 7.06 13.78
N GLN A 195 -7.61 7.74 13.67
CA GLN A 195 -8.80 7.23 13.01
C GLN A 195 -9.12 8.09 11.80
N SER A 196 -9.32 7.47 10.66
CA SER A 196 -9.72 8.18 9.45
C SER A 196 -10.49 7.27 8.51
N ARG A 197 -11.29 7.83 7.61
CA ARG A 197 -11.87 7.07 6.51
C ARG A 197 -10.80 6.70 5.50
N ALA A 198 -11.03 5.62 4.73
CA ALA A 198 -10.14 5.27 3.63
C ALA A 198 -10.15 6.38 2.57
N PHE A 199 -11.34 6.72 2.07
CA PHE A 199 -11.59 7.87 1.20
C PHE A 199 -12.84 8.63 1.67
N VAL A 200 -12.86 9.94 1.42
CA VAL A 200 -13.99 10.82 1.71
C VAL A 200 -14.53 11.36 0.41
N ILE A 201 -15.79 11.07 0.11
CA ILE A 201 -16.52 11.72 -0.97
C ILE A 201 -17.16 12.98 -0.38
N THR A 202 -16.69 14.15 -0.81
CA THR A 202 -17.13 15.44 -0.27
C THR A 202 -18.34 15.98 -0.99
N ASP A 203 -18.38 15.84 -2.33
CA ASP A 203 -19.43 16.41 -3.17
C ASP A 203 -19.91 15.34 -4.16
N ARG A 204 -21.20 15.31 -4.40
CA ARG A 204 -21.85 14.37 -5.32
C ARG A 204 -22.71 15.12 -6.32
N TYR A 205 -22.67 14.66 -7.55
CA TYR A 205 -23.42 15.22 -8.66
C TYR A 205 -24.11 14.11 -9.41
N GLY A 206 -25.41 14.29 -9.71
CA GLY A 206 -26.17 13.25 -10.39
C GLY A 206 -27.68 13.50 -10.35
N VAL A 207 -28.44 12.48 -10.62
CA VAL A 207 -29.90 12.53 -10.71
C VAL A 207 -30.53 12.34 -9.32
N ILE A 208 -31.44 13.23 -8.97
CA ILE A 208 -32.28 13.13 -7.77
C ILE A 208 -33.72 12.74 -8.13
N ASP A 209 -34.36 12.03 -7.25
CA ASP A 209 -35.79 11.71 -7.37
C ASP A 209 -36.69 12.82 -6.83
N LYS A 210 -38.00 12.57 -6.84
CA LYS A 210 -38.99 13.53 -6.34
C LYS A 210 -38.90 13.81 -4.85
N THR A 211 -38.20 12.98 -4.09
CA THR A 211 -38.00 13.12 -2.65
C THR A 211 -36.71 13.90 -2.34
N GLY A 212 -35.90 14.26 -3.36
CA GLY A 212 -34.60 14.87 -3.20
C GLY A 212 -33.48 13.86 -2.92
N THR A 213 -33.79 12.55 -3.02
CA THR A 213 -32.76 11.51 -2.83
C THR A 213 -31.99 11.30 -4.12
N MET A 214 -30.65 11.27 -4.04
CA MET A 214 -29.81 10.96 -5.20
C MET A 214 -29.95 9.48 -5.58
N VAL A 215 -30.51 9.25 -6.75
CA VAL A 215 -30.78 7.90 -7.27
C VAL A 215 -29.72 7.42 -8.26
N ASP A 216 -28.96 8.34 -8.85
CA ASP A 216 -27.86 8.02 -9.74
C ASP A 216 -26.75 9.07 -9.58
N MET A 217 -25.63 8.68 -8.99
CA MET A 217 -24.44 9.51 -8.84
C MET A 217 -23.60 9.41 -10.13
N GLU A 218 -23.45 10.50 -10.84
CA GLU A 218 -22.70 10.56 -12.08
C GLU A 218 -21.23 10.94 -11.84
N ARG A 219 -21.01 12.00 -11.07
CA ARG A 219 -19.71 12.58 -10.75
C ARG A 219 -19.60 12.85 -9.26
N PHE A 220 -18.38 12.81 -8.75
CA PHE A 220 -18.11 13.11 -7.36
C PHE A 220 -16.72 13.69 -7.15
N VAL A 221 -16.55 14.47 -6.08
CA VAL A 221 -15.27 14.98 -5.59
C VAL A 221 -14.86 14.13 -4.40
N PHE A 222 -13.59 13.73 -4.35
CA PHE A 222 -13.10 12.88 -3.29
C PHE A 222 -11.65 13.19 -2.91
N GLN A 223 -11.27 12.73 -1.73
CA GLN A 223 -9.89 12.79 -1.24
C GLN A 223 -9.60 11.57 -0.37
N PRO A 224 -8.34 11.13 -0.23
CA PRO A 224 -7.97 10.11 0.75
C PRO A 224 -8.18 10.65 2.16
N GLY A 225 -8.52 9.77 3.08
CA GLY A 225 -8.48 10.10 4.50
C GLY A 225 -7.04 10.27 4.99
N ARG A 226 -6.88 10.87 6.18
CA ARG A 226 -5.58 11.26 6.71
C ARG A 226 -4.57 10.12 6.77
N VAL A 227 -4.98 8.91 7.16
CA VAL A 227 -4.10 7.73 7.20
C VAL A 227 -3.46 7.46 5.83
N PHE A 228 -4.21 7.56 4.74
CA PHE A 228 -3.66 7.35 3.40
C PHE A 228 -2.90 8.59 2.90
N ALA A 229 -3.43 9.80 3.15
CA ALA A 229 -2.84 11.04 2.69
C ALA A 229 -1.45 11.30 3.28
N ASP A 230 -1.27 11.08 4.59
CA ASP A 230 0.00 11.32 5.29
C ASP A 230 1.10 10.35 4.80
N PHE A 231 0.76 9.11 4.45
CA PHE A 231 1.71 8.16 3.89
C PHE A 231 2.11 8.47 2.45
N LEU A 232 1.26 9.16 1.67
CA LEU A 232 1.50 9.42 0.25
C LEU A 232 2.45 10.56 -0.02
N MET A 233 2.42 11.59 0.83
CA MET A 233 3.21 12.81 0.65
C MET A 233 4.43 12.84 1.58
N GLY A 234 4.65 11.78 2.33
CA GLY A 234 5.84 11.61 3.18
C GLY A 234 7.12 11.31 2.40
N PRO A 235 8.29 11.31 3.06
CA PRO A 235 9.54 10.95 2.43
C PRO A 235 9.47 9.55 1.80
N GLY A 236 9.76 9.46 0.50
CA GLY A 236 9.78 8.20 -0.23
C GLY A 236 8.52 7.87 -1.04
N GLN A 237 7.52 8.76 -1.09
CA GLN A 237 6.27 8.64 -1.88
C GLN A 237 5.89 7.18 -2.20
N PRO A 238 5.25 6.44 -1.28
CA PRO A 238 5.07 5.01 -1.42
C PRO A 238 3.98 4.68 -2.44
N THR A 239 4.34 4.77 -3.72
CA THR A 239 3.50 4.35 -4.84
C THR A 239 4.02 3.05 -5.45
N ALA A 240 3.13 2.20 -5.91
CA ALA A 240 3.44 1.02 -6.68
C ALA A 240 2.80 1.09 -8.07
N LEU A 241 3.42 0.43 -9.03
CA LEU A 241 2.81 0.23 -10.33
C LEU A 241 1.93 -1.02 -10.30
N LEU A 242 0.62 -0.81 -10.45
CA LEU A 242 -0.35 -1.88 -10.65
C LEU A 242 -0.66 -1.99 -12.15
N SER A 243 -0.61 -3.19 -12.72
CA SER A 243 -1.08 -3.38 -14.08
C SER A 243 -2.57 -3.00 -14.20
N ALA A 244 -2.93 -2.21 -15.21
CA ALA A 244 -4.33 -1.87 -15.50
C ALA A 244 -5.20 -3.11 -15.78
N LYS A 245 -4.58 -4.25 -16.14
CA LYS A 245 -5.26 -5.55 -16.27
C LYS A 245 -5.88 -6.01 -14.96
N ALA A 246 -5.24 -5.69 -13.79
CA ALA A 246 -5.78 -6.04 -12.48
C ALA A 246 -7.21 -5.52 -12.26
N LEU A 247 -7.54 -4.32 -12.77
CA LEU A 247 -8.90 -3.78 -12.72
C LEU A 247 -9.81 -4.43 -13.77
N LYS A 248 -9.26 -4.85 -14.93
CA LYS A 248 -10.03 -5.38 -16.07
C LYS A 248 -10.44 -6.84 -15.90
N TYR A 249 -9.71 -7.63 -15.13
CA TYR A 249 -10.08 -9.01 -14.83
C TYR A 249 -11.48 -9.08 -14.20
N ASP A 250 -12.22 -10.15 -14.51
CA ASP A 250 -13.56 -10.37 -13.95
C ASP A 250 -13.46 -10.61 -12.42
N PRO A 251 -14.18 -9.82 -11.59
CA PRO A 251 -14.05 -9.90 -10.13
C PRO A 251 -14.66 -11.18 -9.53
N TYR A 252 -15.32 -12.01 -10.32
CA TYR A 252 -15.92 -13.26 -9.87
C TYR A 252 -15.25 -14.51 -10.45
N ARG A 253 -14.69 -14.39 -11.67
CA ARG A 253 -14.09 -15.52 -12.38
C ARG A 253 -12.58 -15.50 -12.38
N GLN A 254 -11.98 -14.31 -12.36
CA GLN A 254 -10.53 -14.09 -12.43
C GLN A 254 -10.01 -13.46 -11.14
N THR A 255 -10.53 -13.94 -9.99
CA THR A 255 -10.14 -13.42 -8.66
C THR A 255 -8.67 -13.66 -8.36
N TRP A 256 -8.09 -14.80 -8.76
CA TRP A 256 -6.70 -15.12 -8.51
C TRP A 256 -5.76 -14.21 -9.31
N GLU A 257 -6.08 -13.98 -10.58
CA GLU A 257 -5.34 -13.06 -11.44
C GLU A 257 -5.33 -11.63 -10.87
N LYS A 258 -6.48 -11.16 -10.36
CA LYS A 258 -6.59 -9.87 -9.68
C LYS A 258 -5.72 -9.79 -8.43
N ARG A 259 -5.85 -10.76 -7.55
CA ARG A 259 -5.21 -10.78 -6.24
C ARG A 259 -3.70 -10.95 -6.36
N LEU A 260 -3.24 -11.84 -7.24
CA LEU A 260 -1.82 -12.01 -7.55
C LEU A 260 -1.21 -10.74 -8.17
N SER A 261 -1.92 -10.06 -9.10
CA SER A 261 -1.45 -8.80 -9.66
C SER A 261 -1.20 -7.75 -8.57
N ARG A 262 -2.11 -7.63 -7.60
CA ARG A 262 -1.99 -6.70 -6.46
C ARG A 262 -0.88 -7.09 -5.50
N PHE A 263 -0.81 -8.38 -5.17
CA PHE A 263 0.23 -8.93 -4.30
C PHE A 263 1.62 -8.71 -4.90
N LEU A 264 1.83 -9.07 -6.16
CA LEU A 264 3.12 -8.91 -6.83
C LEU A 264 3.53 -7.44 -6.98
N SER A 265 2.58 -6.56 -7.33
CA SER A 265 2.82 -5.11 -7.38
C SER A 265 3.36 -4.57 -6.04
N TRP A 266 2.79 -5.03 -4.92
CA TRP A 266 3.27 -4.69 -3.58
C TRP A 266 4.64 -5.28 -3.30
N GLN A 267 4.85 -6.57 -3.57
CA GLN A 267 6.12 -7.27 -3.31
C GLN A 267 7.29 -6.64 -4.06
N TRP A 268 7.10 -6.29 -5.33
CA TRP A 268 8.15 -5.65 -6.13
C TRP A 268 8.51 -4.25 -5.62
N ARG A 269 7.57 -3.57 -5.00
CA ARG A 269 7.83 -2.25 -4.41
C ARG A 269 8.60 -2.34 -3.09
N VAL A 270 8.28 -3.31 -2.23
CA VAL A 270 8.90 -3.43 -0.90
C VAL A 270 10.22 -4.20 -0.90
N SER A 271 10.59 -4.79 -2.01
CA SER A 271 11.84 -5.52 -2.15
C SER A 271 13.05 -4.61 -1.98
N SER A 272 13.93 -4.95 -1.05
CA SER A 272 15.18 -4.23 -0.79
C SER A 272 16.14 -4.22 -1.98
N ASP A 273 16.08 -5.27 -2.81
CA ASP A 273 16.98 -5.47 -3.96
C ASP A 273 16.41 -4.93 -5.28
N GLY A 274 15.29 -4.22 -5.19
CA GLY A 274 14.54 -3.72 -6.35
C GLY A 274 13.71 -4.81 -7.04
N PRO A 275 12.98 -4.46 -8.10
CA PRO A 275 12.10 -5.37 -8.82
C PRO A 275 12.93 -6.35 -9.65
N ARG A 276 13.13 -7.54 -9.14
CA ARG A 276 13.82 -8.65 -9.80
C ARG A 276 12.96 -9.89 -9.76
N SER A 277 13.39 -10.94 -10.49
CA SER A 277 12.80 -12.27 -10.31
C SER A 277 12.99 -12.72 -8.87
N GLN A 278 11.89 -12.92 -8.15
CA GLN A 278 11.90 -13.25 -6.73
C GLN A 278 11.30 -14.62 -6.49
N PRO A 279 11.81 -15.33 -5.47
CA PRO A 279 11.25 -16.61 -5.06
C PRO A 279 10.01 -16.37 -4.17
N TYR A 280 8.92 -17.05 -4.49
CA TYR A 280 7.69 -17.07 -3.69
C TYR A 280 7.32 -18.52 -3.37
N LEU A 281 7.00 -18.82 -2.14
CA LEU A 281 6.42 -20.10 -1.78
C LEU A 281 5.01 -20.21 -2.37
N VAL A 282 4.65 -21.36 -2.89
CA VAL A 282 3.29 -21.65 -3.38
C VAL A 282 2.25 -21.32 -2.31
N GLY A 283 2.50 -21.70 -1.05
CA GLY A 283 1.61 -21.41 0.06
C GLY A 283 1.31 -19.92 0.24
N VAL A 284 2.32 -19.06 0.08
CA VAL A 284 2.17 -17.59 0.17
C VAL A 284 1.33 -17.05 -0.99
N LEU A 285 1.49 -17.57 -2.19
CA LEU A 285 0.68 -17.16 -3.34
C LEU A 285 -0.77 -17.60 -3.19
N LEU A 286 -1.01 -18.80 -2.65
CA LEU A 286 -2.36 -19.28 -2.34
C LEU A 286 -3.02 -18.42 -1.26
N GLU A 287 -2.30 -18.08 -0.21
CA GLU A 287 -2.78 -17.17 0.83
C GLU A 287 -3.14 -15.80 0.27
N ALA A 288 -2.30 -15.22 -0.60
CA ALA A 288 -2.59 -13.98 -1.30
C ALA A 288 -3.86 -14.07 -2.19
N CYS A 289 -4.15 -15.25 -2.74
CA CYS A 289 -5.39 -15.53 -3.45
C CYS A 289 -6.60 -15.74 -2.52
N GLY A 290 -6.38 -15.87 -1.20
CA GLY A 290 -7.41 -16.30 -0.26
C GLY A 290 -7.88 -17.73 -0.53
N ALA A 291 -6.96 -18.60 -0.91
CA ALA A 291 -7.24 -19.97 -1.31
C ALA A 291 -6.47 -20.97 -0.44
N GLU A 292 -7.12 -22.07 -0.19
CA GLU A 292 -6.51 -23.22 0.46
C GLU A 292 -6.36 -24.38 -0.54
N VAL A 293 -5.43 -25.27 -0.25
CA VAL A 293 -5.30 -26.50 -1.05
C VAL A 293 -6.51 -27.38 -0.80
N ASN A 294 -7.19 -27.77 -1.86
CA ASN A 294 -8.33 -28.65 -1.75
C ASN A 294 -7.85 -30.09 -1.43
N ASP A 295 -8.09 -30.57 -0.23
CA ASP A 295 -7.62 -31.89 0.25
C ASP A 295 -8.08 -33.07 -0.63
N ARG A 296 -9.27 -32.96 -1.20
CA ARG A 296 -9.83 -33.99 -2.06
C ARG A 296 -9.30 -33.95 -3.49
N PHE A 297 -9.03 -32.75 -4.00
CA PHE A 297 -8.62 -32.51 -5.39
C PHE A 297 -7.49 -31.48 -5.46
N PRO A 298 -6.33 -31.75 -4.84
CA PRO A 298 -5.23 -30.77 -4.78
C PRO A 298 -4.68 -30.39 -6.16
N HIS A 299 -4.75 -31.28 -7.15
CA HIS A 299 -4.37 -31.01 -8.53
C HIS A 299 -5.17 -29.84 -9.14
N ARG A 300 -6.44 -29.70 -8.80
CA ARG A 300 -7.27 -28.56 -9.30
C ARG A 300 -6.79 -27.23 -8.75
N THR A 301 -6.33 -27.19 -7.50
CA THR A 301 -5.75 -25.99 -6.90
C THR A 301 -4.45 -25.62 -7.61
N ARG A 302 -3.60 -26.63 -7.90
CA ARG A 302 -2.36 -26.42 -8.65
C ARG A 302 -2.64 -25.89 -10.06
N GLU A 303 -3.47 -26.60 -10.83
CA GLU A 303 -3.87 -26.20 -12.18
C GLU A 303 -4.46 -24.79 -12.22
N ARG A 304 -5.24 -24.41 -11.22
CA ARG A 304 -5.84 -23.08 -11.13
C ARG A 304 -4.78 -22.00 -10.87
N LEU A 305 -3.76 -22.29 -10.03
CA LEU A 305 -2.66 -21.37 -9.78
C LEU A 305 -1.79 -21.19 -11.03
N GLU A 306 -1.42 -22.30 -11.66
CA GLU A 306 -0.62 -22.31 -12.89
C GLU A 306 -1.35 -21.57 -14.00
N HIS A 307 -2.64 -21.82 -14.21
CA HIS A 307 -3.47 -21.10 -15.19
C HIS A 307 -3.55 -19.59 -14.89
N ALA A 308 -3.64 -19.19 -13.60
CA ALA A 308 -3.62 -17.78 -13.25
C ALA A 308 -2.28 -17.13 -13.60
N LEU A 309 -1.17 -17.79 -13.31
CA LEU A 309 0.16 -17.31 -13.65
C LEU A 309 0.39 -17.24 -15.16
N ASP A 310 -0.09 -18.24 -15.93
CA ASP A 310 -0.05 -18.21 -17.39
C ASP A 310 -0.83 -17.00 -17.95
N THR A 311 -2.04 -16.78 -17.46
CA THR A 311 -2.86 -15.62 -17.83
C THR A 311 -2.14 -14.30 -17.52
N LEU A 312 -1.49 -14.20 -16.35
CA LEU A 312 -0.72 -13.02 -15.99
C LEU A 312 0.49 -12.80 -16.91
N GLN A 313 1.12 -13.88 -17.36
CA GLN A 313 2.25 -13.82 -18.31
C GLN A 313 1.76 -13.43 -19.70
N GLU A 314 0.71 -14.04 -20.22
CA GLU A 314 0.09 -13.71 -21.50
C GLU A 314 -0.34 -12.23 -21.56
N ASP A 315 -0.89 -11.72 -20.49
CA ASP A 315 -1.32 -10.34 -20.34
C ASP A 315 -0.18 -9.37 -19.99
N SER A 316 1.08 -9.84 -19.91
CA SER A 316 2.27 -9.06 -19.59
C SER A 316 2.21 -8.38 -18.22
N VAL A 317 1.43 -8.92 -17.28
CA VAL A 317 1.41 -8.50 -15.88
C VAL A 317 2.67 -8.99 -15.16
N ILE A 318 3.15 -10.16 -15.54
CA ILE A 318 4.45 -10.71 -15.19
C ILE A 318 5.24 -11.00 -16.47
N ALA A 319 6.58 -10.96 -16.40
CA ALA A 319 7.41 -11.28 -17.56
C ALA A 319 7.55 -12.78 -17.79
N ALA A 320 7.69 -13.52 -16.71
CA ALA A 320 7.84 -14.98 -16.75
C ALA A 320 7.60 -15.56 -15.35
N TRP A 321 7.27 -16.82 -15.31
CA TRP A 321 7.25 -17.60 -14.07
C TRP A 321 7.76 -19.02 -14.32
N GLN A 322 8.34 -19.66 -13.29
CA GLN A 322 8.77 -21.05 -13.33
C GLN A 322 8.91 -21.60 -11.91
N TYR A 323 8.76 -22.91 -11.78
CA TYR A 323 9.17 -23.58 -10.55
C TYR A 323 10.69 -23.59 -10.42
N ARG A 324 11.18 -23.35 -9.23
CA ARG A 324 12.61 -23.43 -8.89
C ARG A 324 13.02 -24.82 -8.43
N ASP A 325 12.18 -25.45 -7.61
CA ASP A 325 12.50 -26.65 -6.85
C ASP A 325 11.35 -27.69 -6.85
N TRP A 326 10.44 -27.61 -7.84
CA TRP A 326 9.36 -28.57 -8.02
C TRP A 326 9.70 -29.59 -9.09
N ASP A 327 9.51 -30.91 -8.77
CA ASP A 327 9.61 -31.99 -9.71
C ASP A 327 8.23 -32.63 -9.95
N GLU A 328 7.83 -32.72 -11.20
CA GLU A 328 6.55 -33.32 -11.61
C GLU A 328 6.41 -34.81 -11.15
N MET A 329 7.50 -35.53 -10.98
CA MET A 329 7.46 -36.89 -10.43
C MET A 329 6.97 -36.90 -8.98
N THR A 330 7.17 -35.83 -8.25
CA THR A 330 6.68 -35.69 -6.88
C THR A 330 5.15 -35.67 -6.83
N ALA A 331 4.47 -35.16 -7.87
CA ALA A 331 3.00 -35.12 -7.94
C ALA A 331 2.34 -36.52 -7.94
N GLN A 332 3.11 -37.57 -8.16
CA GLN A 332 2.65 -38.97 -8.11
C GLN A 332 2.74 -39.58 -6.71
N GLN A 333 3.41 -38.92 -5.78
CA GLN A 333 3.62 -39.41 -4.42
C GLN A 333 2.43 -39.10 -3.51
N ARG A 334 2.20 -39.96 -2.52
CA ARG A 334 1.20 -39.67 -1.49
C ARG A 334 1.66 -38.45 -0.65
N GLY A 335 0.75 -37.48 -0.41
CA GLY A 335 1.06 -36.29 0.35
C GLY A 335 1.80 -35.19 -0.44
N TRP A 336 1.91 -35.32 -1.75
CA TRP A 336 2.57 -34.39 -2.63
C TRP A 336 2.08 -32.94 -2.49
N ALA A 337 0.82 -32.74 -2.11
CA ALA A 337 0.22 -31.41 -1.99
C ALA A 337 0.90 -30.54 -0.93
N GLU A 338 1.32 -31.11 0.18
CA GLU A 338 2.09 -30.39 1.21
C GLU A 338 3.50 -30.05 0.72
N ILE A 339 4.14 -30.96 -0.04
CA ILE A 339 5.45 -30.72 -0.65
C ILE A 339 5.32 -29.58 -1.67
N TRP A 340 4.28 -29.61 -2.51
CA TRP A 340 4.00 -28.57 -3.50
C TRP A 340 3.71 -27.22 -2.84
N ARG A 341 2.97 -27.19 -1.73
CA ARG A 341 2.73 -25.96 -0.96
C ARG A 341 4.03 -25.31 -0.47
N GLY A 342 5.03 -26.12 -0.16
CA GLY A 342 6.37 -25.67 0.22
C GLY A 342 7.30 -25.36 -0.96
N ALA A 343 6.89 -25.69 -2.20
CA ALA A 343 7.70 -25.43 -3.39
C ALA A 343 7.82 -23.93 -3.68
N THR A 344 8.89 -23.58 -4.37
CA THR A 344 9.23 -22.19 -4.70
C THR A 344 8.98 -21.91 -6.17
N LEU A 345 8.28 -20.82 -6.44
CA LEU A 345 8.09 -20.23 -7.76
C LEU A 345 8.97 -18.99 -7.92
N LEU A 346 9.65 -18.87 -9.05
CA LEU A 346 10.34 -17.66 -9.46
C LEU A 346 9.40 -16.86 -10.37
N ILE A 347 9.09 -15.63 -10.00
CA ILE A 347 8.22 -14.74 -10.79
C ILE A 347 8.99 -13.46 -11.11
N ALA A 348 9.09 -13.16 -12.40
CA ALA A 348 9.81 -11.99 -12.90
C ALA A 348 8.84 -10.83 -13.17
N PRO A 349 9.16 -9.61 -12.71
CA PRO A 349 8.40 -8.41 -13.04
C PRO A 349 8.57 -8.02 -14.52
N PRO A 350 7.58 -7.35 -15.13
CA PRO A 350 7.70 -6.85 -16.49
C PRO A 350 8.70 -5.68 -16.59
N ALA A 351 9.27 -5.47 -17.76
CA ALA A 351 10.29 -4.44 -18.00
C ALA A 351 9.84 -3.02 -17.57
N ALA A 352 8.57 -2.69 -17.77
CA ALA A 352 8.00 -1.39 -17.36
C ALA A 352 8.09 -1.17 -15.85
N VAL A 353 7.84 -2.20 -15.03
CA VAL A 353 7.96 -2.14 -13.57
C VAL A 353 9.42 -1.95 -13.16
N ILE A 354 10.34 -2.67 -13.81
CA ILE A 354 11.78 -2.54 -13.55
C ILE A 354 12.23 -1.11 -13.86
N ALA A 355 11.88 -0.59 -15.03
CA ALA A 355 12.26 0.76 -15.48
C ALA A 355 11.70 1.84 -14.53
N TYR A 356 10.46 1.70 -14.09
CA TYR A 356 9.82 2.66 -13.17
C TYR A 356 10.60 2.77 -11.84
N TYR A 357 10.92 1.64 -11.22
CA TYR A 357 11.63 1.67 -9.94
C TYR A 357 13.11 2.04 -10.10
N GLN A 358 13.74 1.72 -11.22
CA GLN A 358 15.09 2.18 -11.52
C GLN A 358 15.15 3.71 -11.72
N ALA A 359 14.15 4.29 -12.37
CA ALA A 359 14.05 5.74 -12.53
C ALA A 359 13.72 6.47 -11.21
N ALA A 360 12.99 5.80 -10.31
CA ALA A 360 12.66 6.34 -8.99
C ALA A 360 13.81 6.21 -7.97
N LEU A 361 14.78 5.32 -8.20
CA LEU A 361 16.01 5.32 -7.43
C LEU A 361 16.77 6.60 -7.79
N PRO A 362 17.28 7.38 -6.81
CA PRO A 362 18.20 8.46 -7.13
C PRO A 362 19.28 7.86 -8.03
N ALA A 363 19.50 8.49 -9.19
CA ALA A 363 20.59 8.11 -10.08
C ALA A 363 21.78 7.80 -9.21
N PRO A 364 22.51 6.66 -9.42
CA PRO A 364 23.76 6.45 -8.73
C PRO A 364 24.48 7.78 -8.90
N VAL A 365 24.64 8.51 -7.81
CA VAL A 365 25.49 9.70 -7.85
C VAL A 365 26.76 9.12 -8.43
N GLU A 366 27.00 9.39 -9.73
CA GLU A 366 28.31 9.11 -10.31
C GLU A 366 29.23 9.63 -9.22
N ALA A 367 29.93 8.72 -8.60
CA ALA A 367 30.82 9.11 -7.55
C ALA A 367 31.77 10.11 -8.22
N THR A 368 31.34 11.36 -8.23
CA THR A 368 32.24 12.47 -8.37
C THR A 368 33.33 12.06 -7.42
N PRO A 369 34.56 11.78 -7.88
CA PRO A 369 35.58 11.33 -6.95
C PRO A 369 35.47 12.31 -5.81
N VAL A 370 34.79 11.87 -4.73
CA VAL A 370 34.73 12.62 -3.49
C VAL A 370 36.18 12.63 -3.13
N LEU A 371 36.82 13.75 -3.43
CA LEU A 371 38.06 14.10 -2.75
C LEU A 371 37.76 13.72 -1.32
N PRO A 372 38.45 12.71 -0.76
CA PRO A 372 38.13 12.22 0.57
C PRO A 372 37.97 13.48 1.41
N ALA A 373 36.79 13.67 1.99
CA ALA A 373 36.54 14.75 2.93
C ALA A 373 37.74 14.70 3.85
N PRO A 374 38.43 15.81 4.12
CA PRO A 374 39.65 15.79 4.92
C PRO A 374 39.30 14.96 6.16
N GLN A 375 39.80 13.74 6.22
CA GLN A 375 39.59 12.87 7.37
C GLN A 375 40.12 13.71 8.50
N PRO A 376 39.39 13.93 9.58
CA PRO A 376 39.94 14.63 10.71
C PRO A 376 41.23 13.89 11.03
N ASP A 377 42.36 14.58 10.92
CA ASP A 377 43.68 14.00 11.18
C ASP A 377 43.65 13.45 12.60
N LEU A 378 43.36 12.15 12.70
CA LEU A 378 43.41 11.49 14.00
C LEU A 378 44.83 11.55 14.51
N PRO A 379 45.04 11.98 15.74
CA PRO A 379 46.35 12.07 16.31
C PRO A 379 47.10 10.74 16.12
N GLU A 380 48.37 10.81 15.75
CA GLU A 380 49.24 9.63 15.65
C GLU A 380 49.55 9.06 17.02
N SER A 381 49.59 9.93 18.03
CA SER A 381 49.89 9.58 19.41
C SER A 381 48.77 8.76 20.07
N PRO A 382 49.07 7.56 20.60
CA PRO A 382 48.07 6.77 21.36
C PRO A 382 47.51 7.51 22.58
N VAL A 383 48.27 8.42 23.18
CA VAL A 383 47.84 9.23 24.33
C VAL A 383 46.78 10.24 23.92
N GLU A 384 46.97 10.91 22.79
CA GLU A 384 46.01 11.88 22.24
C GLU A 384 44.72 11.17 21.75
N LEU A 385 44.87 9.98 21.13
CA LEU A 385 43.71 9.14 20.77
C LEU A 385 42.91 8.76 22.01
N GLY A 386 43.56 8.38 23.10
CA GLY A 386 42.91 8.07 24.36
C GLY A 386 42.14 9.25 24.95
N THR A 387 42.71 10.45 24.85
CA THR A 387 42.04 11.69 25.29
C THR A 387 40.82 12.00 24.46
N LEU A 388 40.89 11.83 23.13
CA LEU A 388 39.80 12.04 22.19
C LEU A 388 38.66 11.05 22.44
N ILE A 389 38.98 9.77 22.60
CA ILE A 389 37.99 8.72 22.91
C ILE A 389 37.28 9.04 24.24
N LYS A 390 38.01 9.43 25.26
CA LYS A 390 37.48 9.77 26.57
C LYS A 390 36.53 10.99 26.51
N ALA A 391 36.92 12.02 25.76
CA ALA A 391 36.09 13.22 25.57
C ALA A 391 34.77 12.86 24.85
N HIS A 392 34.85 12.20 23.70
CA HIS A 392 33.69 11.81 22.92
C HIS A 392 32.72 10.89 23.70
N ARG A 393 33.25 9.86 24.34
CA ARG A 393 32.50 8.95 25.18
C ARG A 393 31.70 9.68 26.27
N ARG A 394 32.30 10.69 26.91
CA ARG A 394 31.61 11.51 27.92
C ARG A 394 30.50 12.37 27.32
N THR A 395 30.70 12.90 26.13
CA THR A 395 29.73 13.70 25.43
C THR A 395 28.49 12.89 25.10
N ILE A 396 28.64 11.64 24.63
CA ILE A 396 27.52 10.75 24.29
C ILE A 396 27.01 9.90 25.49
N GLY A 397 27.54 10.09 26.67
CA GLY A 397 27.16 9.36 27.90
C GLY A 397 27.52 7.87 27.93
N ALA A 398 28.36 7.41 26.99
CA ALA A 398 28.73 5.99 26.90
C ALA A 398 29.77 5.58 27.95
N ASN A 399 29.72 4.33 28.41
CA ASN A 399 30.74 3.75 29.28
C ASN A 399 31.93 3.14 28.47
N GLN A 400 33.03 2.75 29.16
CA GLN A 400 34.20 2.19 28.49
C GLN A 400 33.94 0.87 27.76
N SER A 401 32.96 0.08 28.22
CA SER A 401 32.61 -1.20 27.61
C SER A 401 31.85 -0.98 26.30
N GLU A 402 30.96 -0.02 26.28
CA GLU A 402 30.20 0.38 25.08
C GLU A 402 31.12 0.95 24.00
N ALA A 403 32.03 1.83 24.38
CA ALA A 403 33.05 2.35 23.46
C ALA A 403 33.97 1.23 22.92
N ALA A 404 34.33 0.27 23.75
CA ALA A 404 35.14 -0.87 23.34
C ALA A 404 34.39 -1.75 22.31
N THR A 405 33.10 -1.98 22.51
CA THR A 405 32.24 -2.72 21.58
C THR A 405 32.12 -1.98 20.25
N ALA A 406 31.84 -0.68 20.27
CA ALA A 406 31.73 0.15 19.07
C ALA A 406 33.03 0.19 18.25
N LEU A 407 34.19 0.23 18.95
CA LEU A 407 35.50 0.27 18.32
C LEU A 407 36.10 -1.11 18.01
N GLY A 408 35.39 -2.20 18.41
CA GLY A 408 35.80 -3.59 18.14
C GLY A 408 37.13 -3.99 18.87
N VAL A 409 37.32 -3.50 20.10
CA VAL A 409 38.49 -3.78 20.94
C VAL A 409 38.07 -4.18 22.36
N SER A 410 39.01 -4.63 23.18
CA SER A 410 38.68 -4.94 24.58
C SER A 410 38.52 -3.67 25.42
N GLN A 411 37.68 -3.73 26.46
CA GLN A 411 37.51 -2.63 27.43
C GLN A 411 38.88 -2.27 28.09
N SER A 412 39.74 -3.27 28.36
CA SER A 412 41.07 -3.07 28.89
C SER A 412 41.96 -2.22 27.98
N TYR A 413 41.80 -2.39 26.65
CA TYR A 413 42.52 -1.58 25.65
C TYR A 413 42.08 -0.12 25.70
N ILE A 414 40.79 0.15 25.71
CA ILE A 414 40.20 1.50 25.85
C ILE A 414 40.66 2.14 27.16
N SER A 415 40.61 1.41 28.26
CA SER A 415 41.02 1.88 29.58
C SER A 415 42.53 2.24 29.63
N LYS A 416 43.41 1.50 28.93
CA LYS A 416 44.82 1.83 28.81
C LYS A 416 45.05 3.10 28.00
N LEU A 417 44.35 3.24 26.85
CA LEU A 417 44.44 4.46 26.04
C LEU A 417 43.97 5.70 26.80
N GLU A 418 42.81 5.64 27.46
CA GLU A 418 42.26 6.78 28.22
C GLU A 418 43.11 7.20 29.43
N ARG A 419 43.95 6.30 29.94
CA ARG A 419 44.91 6.58 31.03
C ARG A 419 46.29 7.05 30.53
N GLY A 420 46.46 7.22 29.21
CA GLY A 420 47.70 7.61 28.60
C GLY A 420 48.77 6.53 28.63
N LYS A 421 48.40 5.26 28.90
CA LYS A 421 49.34 4.14 28.85
C LYS A 421 49.43 3.63 27.43
N ILE A 422 50.61 3.55 26.86
CA ILE A 422 50.83 3.02 25.51
C ILE A 422 50.48 1.54 25.53
N PRO A 423 49.50 1.07 24.73
CA PRO A 423 49.20 -0.35 24.60
C PRO A 423 50.37 -1.10 23.96
N GLU A 424 50.56 -2.36 24.32
CA GLU A 424 51.55 -3.24 23.68
C GLU A 424 51.31 -3.42 22.18
N VAL A 425 50.05 -3.32 21.77
CA VAL A 425 49.62 -3.36 20.37
C VAL A 425 49.22 -1.94 19.94
N GLN A 426 49.90 -1.43 18.93
CA GLN A 426 49.60 -0.11 18.36
C GLN A 426 48.19 -0.08 17.71
N PRO A 427 47.49 1.08 17.72
CA PRO A 427 46.20 1.24 17.05
C PRO A 427 46.27 0.88 15.57
N SER A 428 45.63 -0.20 15.17
CA SER A 428 45.57 -0.66 13.78
C SER A 428 44.86 0.33 12.84
N ARG A 429 45.10 0.23 11.55
CA ARG A 429 44.41 1.05 10.53
C ARG A 429 42.88 0.83 10.62
N GLU A 430 42.46 -0.39 10.90
CA GLU A 430 41.04 -0.73 11.05
C GLU A 430 40.41 -0.08 12.29
N PHE A 431 41.15 -0.07 13.43
CA PHE A 431 40.72 0.65 14.62
C PHE A 431 40.56 2.16 14.35
N ARG A 432 41.51 2.78 13.65
CA ARG A 432 41.45 4.20 13.29
C ARG A 432 40.22 4.49 12.39
N THR A 433 39.93 3.64 11.42
CA THR A 433 38.75 3.78 10.58
C THR A 433 37.43 3.68 11.37
N ARG A 434 37.33 2.74 12.32
CA ARG A 434 36.17 2.61 13.21
C ARG A 434 36.05 3.83 14.14
N LEU A 435 37.17 4.33 14.64
CA LEU A 435 37.19 5.51 15.50
C LEU A 435 36.71 6.75 14.75
N THR A 436 37.17 6.99 13.52
CA THR A 436 36.68 8.10 12.69
C THR A 436 35.16 8.06 12.50
N ARG A 437 34.63 6.86 12.23
CA ARG A 437 33.15 6.67 12.08
C ARG A 437 32.42 6.94 13.38
N TRP A 438 32.90 6.38 14.48
CA TRP A 438 32.31 6.54 15.80
C TRP A 438 32.32 8.00 16.29
N LEU A 439 33.35 8.77 15.97
CA LEU A 439 33.44 10.21 16.28
C LEU A 439 32.47 11.07 15.41
N ALA A 440 31.98 10.55 14.29
CA ALA A 440 31.05 11.24 13.41
C ALA A 440 29.56 10.96 13.76
N GLU A 441 29.28 10.10 14.72
CA GLU A 441 27.93 9.73 15.19
C GLU A 441 27.45 10.73 16.28
N ILE A 442 27.33 12.02 15.96
CA ILE A 442 26.70 13.05 16.82
C ILE A 442 25.51 13.65 16.10
#